data_92c5aacc9ca1fc4bc92de41760f8474e
#
_entry.id   92c5aacc9ca1fc4bc92de41760f8474e
#
_cell.length_a   1.000
_cell.length_b   1.000
_cell.length_c   1.000
_cell.angle_alpha   90.00
_cell.angle_beta   90.00
_cell.angle_gamma   90.00
#
_symmetry.space_group_name_H-M   'P 1'
#
loop_
_entity.id
_entity.type
_entity.pdbx_description
1 polymer ?
#
loop_
_entity_poly.entity_id
_entity_poly.type
_entity_poly.pdbx_seq_one_letter_code
_entity_poly.pdbx_strand_id
1 'polypeptide(L)'
;HNRPQLLFKLLDKTKSRFIFYFHNDPISMKGSKNIDERLKILNSVEKLIFVSKWVRDRFFINIDKKLLTKTEVVYPSVNKQKVVRKKKNIIFVGKLNHSKGYDLFKEALLKILDEFPTWSSCSVGNEDRRTIYISHHRHKEFGFINHKATLNLLNTSEIAVVPSRWDEPFGRTALEASSRGCATIISNRGGLNETTDNAVKLKKLDSNSIYLEVKKLIKDPIKRKNLQRNGRKNIKHLINVNTKLIDQIRENCYPRFSIN
;
A
#
# COMPACT_ATOMS: atom_id res chain seq x y z
N HIS A 1 -9.16 -8.39 13.61
CA HIS A 1 -8.84 -7.12 14.27
C HIS A 1 -7.34 -6.84 14.21
N ASN A 2 -6.92 -5.60 14.15
CA ASN A 2 -5.53 -5.21 13.86
C ASN A 2 -4.73 -4.79 15.12
N ARG A 3 -5.19 -5.14 16.31
CA ARG A 3 -4.52 -4.77 17.57
C ARG A 3 -4.32 -6.01 18.43
N PRO A 4 -3.09 -6.56 18.53
CA PRO A 4 -2.81 -7.78 19.32
C PRO A 4 -3.28 -7.70 20.77
N GLN A 5 -3.10 -6.54 21.42
CA GLN A 5 -3.58 -6.35 22.79
C GLN A 5 -5.10 -6.50 22.97
N LEU A 6 -5.90 -6.12 21.93
CA LEU A 6 -7.34 -6.33 21.99
C LEU A 6 -7.71 -7.80 21.80
N LEU A 7 -6.94 -8.55 21.01
CA LEU A 7 -7.13 -10.00 20.90
C LEU A 7 -7.02 -10.64 22.28
N PHE A 8 -5.95 -10.37 23.04
CA PHE A 8 -5.78 -10.93 24.39
C PHE A 8 -6.93 -10.59 25.32
N LYS A 9 -7.38 -9.32 25.33
CA LYS A 9 -8.54 -8.92 26.13
C LYS A 9 -9.85 -9.61 25.72
N LEU A 10 -10.01 -9.99 24.46
CA LEU A 10 -11.18 -10.73 23.98
C LEU A 10 -11.09 -12.21 24.33
N LEU A 11 -9.91 -12.81 24.23
CA LEU A 11 -9.68 -14.21 24.61
C LEU A 11 -10.02 -14.47 26.07
N ASP A 12 -9.72 -13.51 26.96
CA ASP A 12 -10.06 -13.60 28.41
C ASP A 12 -11.57 -13.51 28.68
N LYS A 13 -12.37 -12.98 27.73
CA LYS A 13 -13.80 -12.70 27.92
C LYS A 13 -14.74 -13.64 27.19
N THR A 14 -14.24 -14.48 26.28
CA THR A 14 -15.08 -15.35 25.45
C THR A 14 -14.37 -16.63 25.06
N LYS A 15 -15.16 -17.70 24.93
CA LYS A 15 -14.70 -19.00 24.36
C LYS A 15 -14.77 -19.02 22.82
N SER A 16 -15.06 -17.88 22.17
CA SER A 16 -15.15 -17.81 20.72
C SER A 16 -13.83 -18.12 20.05
N ARG A 17 -13.90 -18.74 18.88
CA ARG A 17 -12.75 -18.98 18.02
C ARG A 17 -12.44 -17.72 17.23
N PHE A 18 -11.17 -17.44 16.96
CA PHE A 18 -10.73 -16.20 16.32
C PHE A 18 -9.93 -16.46 15.05
N ILE A 19 -10.21 -15.66 14.02
CA ILE A 19 -9.32 -15.40 12.89
C ILE A 19 -8.74 -14.01 13.09
N PHE A 20 -7.42 -13.88 13.10
CA PHE A 20 -6.76 -12.59 13.32
C PHE A 20 -6.06 -12.12 12.05
N TYR A 21 -6.30 -10.87 11.63
CA TYR A 21 -5.73 -10.30 10.41
C TYR A 21 -4.75 -9.18 10.74
N PHE A 22 -3.46 -9.40 10.46
CA PHE A 22 -2.40 -8.42 10.65
C PHE A 22 -2.31 -7.44 9.48
N HIS A 23 -2.46 -6.16 9.77
CA HIS A 23 -2.36 -5.05 8.80
C HIS A 23 -1.11 -4.17 8.98
N ASN A 24 -0.35 -4.34 10.06
CA ASN A 24 0.83 -3.53 10.36
C ASN A 24 2.04 -4.44 10.61
N ASP A 25 3.25 -3.84 10.72
CA ASP A 25 4.45 -4.56 11.10
C ASP A 25 4.32 -5.14 12.53
N PRO A 26 4.33 -6.47 12.69
CA PRO A 26 4.15 -7.12 13.99
C PRO A 26 5.17 -6.70 15.03
N ILE A 27 6.43 -6.51 14.62
CA ILE A 27 7.54 -6.19 15.54
C ILE A 27 7.44 -4.76 16.09
N SER A 28 6.73 -3.87 15.39
CA SER A 28 6.50 -2.50 15.85
C SER A 28 5.27 -2.35 16.74
N MET A 29 4.42 -3.37 16.85
CA MET A 29 3.13 -3.30 17.54
C MET A 29 3.23 -3.82 18.99
N LYS A 30 2.59 -3.14 19.93
CA LYS A 30 2.44 -3.60 21.30
C LYS A 30 1.57 -4.88 21.34
N GLY A 31 2.06 -5.93 21.98
CA GLY A 31 1.43 -7.25 22.05
C GLY A 31 1.84 -8.21 20.92
N SER A 32 2.88 -7.86 20.15
CA SER A 32 3.51 -8.75 19.16
C SER A 32 4.99 -8.43 18.90
N LYS A 33 5.62 -7.61 19.75
CA LYS A 33 7.03 -7.20 19.58
C LYS A 33 8.01 -8.36 19.77
N ASN A 34 7.85 -9.11 20.84
CA ASN A 34 8.72 -10.23 21.18
C ASN A 34 8.18 -11.57 20.64
N ILE A 35 8.99 -12.60 20.74
CA ILE A 35 8.67 -13.93 20.22
C ILE A 35 7.51 -14.55 21.01
N ASP A 36 7.50 -14.43 22.33
CA ASP A 36 6.46 -15.02 23.18
C ASP A 36 5.09 -14.45 22.91
N GLU A 37 5.00 -13.12 22.74
CA GLU A 37 3.76 -12.46 22.33
C GLU A 37 3.24 -12.97 20.97
N ARG A 38 4.13 -13.17 19.99
CA ARG A 38 3.75 -13.69 18.69
C ARG A 38 3.35 -15.17 18.73
N LEU A 39 4.06 -15.99 19.50
CA LEU A 39 3.68 -17.40 19.73
C LEU A 39 2.33 -17.49 20.47
N LYS A 40 2.10 -16.66 21.49
CA LYS A 40 0.81 -16.57 22.17
C LYS A 40 -0.33 -16.26 21.19
N ILE A 41 -0.15 -15.28 20.28
CA ILE A 41 -1.12 -14.98 19.25
C ILE A 41 -1.38 -16.21 18.37
N LEU A 42 -0.32 -16.82 17.84
CA LEU A 42 -0.40 -17.97 16.92
C LEU A 42 -1.13 -19.15 17.54
N ASN A 43 -0.91 -19.40 18.84
CA ASN A 43 -1.56 -20.48 19.58
C ASN A 43 -3.02 -20.18 19.96
N SER A 44 -3.38 -18.89 20.01
CA SER A 44 -4.70 -18.43 20.47
C SER A 44 -5.72 -18.24 19.34
N VAL A 45 -5.34 -18.42 18.08
CA VAL A 45 -6.24 -18.20 16.94
C VAL A 45 -6.33 -19.46 16.06
N GLU A 46 -7.47 -19.62 15.40
CA GLU A 46 -7.67 -20.71 14.43
C GLU A 46 -6.83 -20.47 13.18
N LYS A 47 -6.82 -19.22 12.68
CA LYS A 47 -6.07 -18.82 11.52
C LYS A 47 -5.52 -17.42 11.70
N LEU A 48 -4.29 -17.23 11.25
CA LEU A 48 -3.61 -15.94 11.23
C LEU A 48 -3.44 -15.47 9.80
N ILE A 49 -4.01 -14.31 9.46
CA ILE A 49 -3.95 -13.74 8.12
C ILE A 49 -3.01 -12.54 8.13
N PHE A 50 -2.22 -12.39 7.08
CA PHE A 50 -1.30 -11.28 6.89
C PHE A 50 -1.63 -10.51 5.61
N VAL A 51 -1.50 -9.19 5.67
CA VAL A 51 -1.77 -8.28 4.52
C VAL A 51 -0.71 -8.39 3.42
N SER A 52 0.43 -9.00 3.69
CA SER A 52 1.52 -9.24 2.74
C SER A 52 2.45 -10.37 3.22
N LYS A 53 3.25 -10.90 2.32
CA LYS A 53 4.34 -11.83 2.66
C LYS A 53 5.37 -11.15 3.56
N TRP A 54 5.68 -9.87 3.27
CA TRP A 54 6.59 -9.09 4.09
C TRP A 54 6.14 -9.03 5.56
N VAL A 55 4.84 -8.74 5.83
CA VAL A 55 4.31 -8.73 7.21
C VAL A 55 4.36 -10.11 7.84
N ARG A 56 4.04 -11.17 7.09
CA ARG A 56 4.16 -12.55 7.56
C ARG A 56 5.61 -12.89 7.94
N ASP A 57 6.55 -12.58 7.06
CA ASP A 57 7.96 -12.92 7.27
C ASP A 57 8.54 -12.13 8.47
N ARG A 58 8.09 -10.88 8.67
CA ARG A 58 8.39 -10.10 9.89
C ARG A 58 7.82 -10.75 11.15
N PHE A 59 6.62 -11.31 11.09
CA PHE A 59 6.03 -12.01 12.23
C PHE A 59 6.82 -13.27 12.60
N PHE A 60 7.36 -13.98 11.61
CA PHE A 60 8.09 -15.22 11.78
C PHE A 60 9.61 -15.05 12.04
N ILE A 61 10.11 -13.84 12.24
CA ILE A 61 11.50 -13.65 12.67
C ILE A 61 11.72 -14.39 13.99
N ASN A 62 12.68 -15.34 14.00
CA ASN A 62 13.01 -16.22 15.11
C ASN A 62 11.85 -17.14 15.59
N ILE A 63 10.91 -17.47 14.72
CA ILE A 63 9.85 -18.46 14.95
C ILE A 63 9.98 -19.57 13.92
N ASP A 64 9.74 -20.82 14.32
CA ASP A 64 9.82 -21.98 13.44
C ASP A 64 8.80 -21.86 12.29
N LYS A 65 9.31 -21.98 11.07
CA LYS A 65 8.51 -21.90 9.84
C LYS A 65 7.53 -23.07 9.66
N LYS A 66 7.68 -24.17 10.40
CA LYS A 66 6.69 -25.26 10.42
C LYS A 66 5.29 -24.76 10.85
N LEU A 67 5.25 -23.70 11.65
CA LEU A 67 4.00 -23.09 12.11
C LEU A 67 3.30 -22.21 11.04
N LEU A 68 3.88 -22.05 9.85
CA LEU A 68 3.27 -21.33 8.71
C LEU A 68 1.94 -21.97 8.25
N THR A 69 1.70 -23.24 8.52
CA THR A 69 0.46 -23.97 8.15
C THR A 69 -0.80 -23.33 8.73
N LYS A 70 -0.70 -22.65 9.88
CA LYS A 70 -1.79 -21.87 10.48
C LYS A 70 -2.01 -20.51 9.85
N THR A 71 -1.26 -20.14 8.81
CA THR A 71 -1.24 -18.77 8.31
C THR A 71 -1.65 -18.69 6.86
N GLU A 72 -2.19 -17.53 6.48
CA GLU A 72 -2.49 -17.17 5.09
C GLU A 72 -2.05 -15.74 4.80
N VAL A 73 -1.80 -15.46 3.52
CA VAL A 73 -1.58 -14.09 3.04
C VAL A 73 -2.76 -13.69 2.17
N VAL A 74 -3.51 -12.70 2.64
CA VAL A 74 -4.62 -12.13 1.89
C VAL A 74 -4.33 -10.65 1.67
N TYR A 75 -4.07 -10.28 0.43
CA TYR A 75 -3.68 -8.93 0.08
C TYR A 75 -4.88 -7.97 0.05
N PRO A 76 -4.69 -6.68 0.41
CA PRO A 76 -5.64 -5.63 0.05
C PRO A 76 -5.88 -5.62 -1.46
N SER A 77 -7.09 -5.32 -1.88
CA SER A 77 -7.51 -5.51 -3.26
C SER A 77 -8.26 -4.30 -3.82
N VAL A 78 -8.38 -4.26 -5.13
CA VAL A 78 -9.04 -3.20 -5.88
C VAL A 78 -9.97 -3.78 -6.94
N ASN A 79 -10.95 -2.99 -7.38
CA ASN A 79 -11.79 -3.30 -8.54
C ASN A 79 -11.10 -2.86 -9.85
N LYS A 80 -11.41 -3.56 -10.94
CA LYS A 80 -11.09 -3.06 -12.29
C LYS A 80 -11.78 -1.71 -12.51
N GLN A 81 -11.07 -0.81 -13.18
CA GLN A 81 -11.57 0.53 -13.48
C GLN A 81 -11.68 0.76 -14.98
N LYS A 82 -12.66 1.58 -15.37
CA LYS A 82 -12.80 2.06 -16.76
C LYS A 82 -11.60 2.95 -17.11
N VAL A 83 -11.20 2.88 -18.38
CA VAL A 83 -10.15 3.76 -18.90
C VAL A 83 -10.70 5.18 -19.01
N VAL A 84 -9.97 6.16 -18.48
CA VAL A 84 -10.28 7.57 -18.61
C VAL A 84 -9.10 8.32 -19.24
N ARG A 85 -9.38 9.46 -19.86
CA ARG A 85 -8.33 10.32 -20.41
C ARG A 85 -7.44 10.86 -19.31
N LYS A 86 -6.14 10.62 -19.42
CA LYS A 86 -5.13 11.11 -18.48
C LYS A 86 -4.77 12.57 -18.73
N LYS A 87 -4.41 13.26 -17.66
CA LYS A 87 -3.84 14.62 -17.68
C LYS A 87 -2.34 14.53 -17.36
N LYS A 88 -1.52 15.40 -17.94
CA LYS A 88 -0.10 15.53 -17.61
C LYS A 88 0.07 16.01 -16.16
N ASN A 89 -0.28 15.13 -15.23
CA ASN A 89 -0.28 15.40 -13.78
C ASN A 89 0.50 14.33 -13.02
N ILE A 90 1.29 14.78 -12.05
CA ILE A 90 2.05 13.94 -11.12
C ILE A 90 1.35 14.01 -9.78
N ILE A 91 1.01 12.86 -9.20
CA ILE A 91 0.26 12.79 -7.94
C ILE A 91 1.06 12.11 -6.82
N PHE A 92 0.96 12.69 -5.63
CA PHE A 92 1.34 12.08 -4.36
C PHE A 92 0.07 11.87 -3.52
N VAL A 93 -0.07 10.69 -2.89
CA VAL A 93 -1.18 10.38 -1.97
C VAL A 93 -0.62 9.75 -0.70
N GLY A 94 -0.84 10.38 0.45
CA GLY A 94 -0.38 9.91 1.74
C GLY A 94 -0.24 11.03 2.77
N LYS A 95 0.23 10.70 3.96
CA LYS A 95 0.58 11.74 4.96
C LYS A 95 1.69 12.64 4.41
N LEU A 96 1.52 13.95 4.58
CA LEU A 96 2.45 14.97 4.04
C LEU A 96 3.66 15.15 4.96
N ASN A 97 4.41 14.07 5.21
CA ASN A 97 5.51 14.04 6.17
C ASN A 97 6.74 13.28 5.65
N HIS A 98 7.84 13.33 6.40
CA HIS A 98 9.11 12.68 6.09
C HIS A 98 8.99 11.15 5.99
N SER A 99 8.18 10.50 6.83
CA SER A 99 8.08 9.04 6.80
C SER A 99 7.47 8.53 5.49
N LYS A 100 6.61 9.33 4.85
CA LYS A 100 6.04 9.03 3.52
C LYS A 100 6.88 9.60 2.37
N GLY A 101 8.00 10.25 2.66
CA GLY A 101 8.91 10.82 1.67
C GLY A 101 8.37 12.04 0.95
N TYR A 102 7.45 12.80 1.59
CA TYR A 102 6.86 13.99 0.97
C TYR A 102 7.88 15.10 0.72
N ASP A 103 8.90 15.21 1.56
CA ASP A 103 10.06 16.10 1.36
C ASP A 103 10.86 15.73 0.09
N LEU A 104 11.15 14.43 -0.11
CA LEU A 104 11.83 13.95 -1.31
C LEU A 104 10.99 14.21 -2.57
N PHE A 105 9.69 13.99 -2.45
CA PHE A 105 8.75 14.31 -3.54
C PHE A 105 8.77 15.81 -3.86
N LYS A 106 8.72 16.69 -2.83
CA LYS A 106 8.79 18.16 -3.00
C LYS A 106 10.01 18.57 -3.78
N GLU A 107 11.20 18.16 -3.33
CA GLU A 107 12.48 18.56 -3.96
C GLU A 107 12.57 18.10 -5.42
N ALA A 108 12.16 16.86 -5.70
CA ALA A 108 12.13 16.33 -7.06
C ALA A 108 11.11 17.05 -7.93
N LEU A 109 9.92 17.30 -7.37
CA LEU A 109 8.80 17.90 -8.08
C LEU A 109 9.09 19.32 -8.54
N LEU A 110 9.69 20.17 -7.70
CA LEU A 110 10.00 21.55 -8.05
C LEU A 110 10.88 21.59 -9.30
N LYS A 111 11.96 20.79 -9.34
CA LYS A 111 12.82 20.64 -10.53
C LYS A 111 12.05 20.18 -11.77
N ILE A 112 11.12 19.23 -11.59
CA ILE A 112 10.29 18.72 -12.70
C ILE A 112 9.34 19.80 -13.22
N LEU A 113 8.70 20.54 -12.37
CA LEU A 113 7.75 21.57 -12.78
C LEU A 113 8.48 22.72 -13.51
N ASP A 114 9.68 23.08 -13.08
CA ASP A 114 10.49 24.11 -13.76
C ASP A 114 10.94 23.64 -15.16
N GLU A 115 11.39 22.39 -15.28
CA GLU A 115 11.87 21.84 -16.56
C GLU A 115 10.73 21.49 -17.54
N PHE A 116 9.54 21.13 -17.05
CA PHE A 116 8.42 20.68 -17.88
C PHE A 116 7.15 21.54 -17.69
N PRO A 117 7.05 22.72 -18.36
CA PRO A 117 5.98 23.69 -18.10
C PRO A 117 4.58 23.21 -18.45
N THR A 118 4.43 22.15 -19.25
CA THR A 118 3.11 21.55 -19.60
C THR A 118 2.61 20.55 -18.57
N TRP A 119 3.40 20.25 -17.53
CA TRP A 119 3.03 19.34 -16.45
C TRP A 119 2.55 20.09 -15.23
N SER A 120 1.62 19.48 -14.53
CA SER A 120 1.12 19.91 -13.22
C SER A 120 1.30 18.81 -12.19
N SER A 121 1.00 19.12 -10.96
CA SER A 121 1.03 18.12 -9.88
C SER A 121 -0.06 18.36 -8.86
N CYS A 122 -0.32 17.32 -8.07
CA CYS A 122 -1.15 17.45 -6.89
C CYS A 122 -0.69 16.53 -5.76
N SER A 123 -1.05 16.90 -4.54
CA SER A 123 -0.93 16.06 -3.37
C SER A 123 -2.25 15.92 -2.64
N VAL A 124 -2.47 14.72 -2.08
CA VAL A 124 -3.66 14.38 -1.29
C VAL A 124 -3.21 13.78 0.02
N GLY A 125 -3.69 14.31 1.11
CA GLY A 125 -3.41 13.88 2.47
C GLY A 125 -3.26 15.04 3.43
N ASN A 126 -3.07 14.72 4.69
CA ASN A 126 -2.87 15.72 5.75
C ASN A 126 -1.76 15.26 6.69
N GLU A 127 -1.21 16.22 7.41
CA GLU A 127 -0.32 16.00 8.55
C GLU A 127 -0.51 17.15 9.52
N ASP A 128 -1.01 16.88 10.73
CA ASP A 128 -1.35 17.91 11.72
C ASP A 128 -0.12 18.68 12.22
N ARG A 129 1.03 18.01 12.28
CA ARG A 129 2.34 18.62 12.63
C ARG A 129 3.18 18.87 11.39
N ARG A 130 2.58 19.53 10.43
CA ARG A 130 3.17 19.70 9.11
C ARG A 130 4.28 20.74 9.11
N THR A 131 5.42 20.36 8.51
CA THR A 131 6.58 21.25 8.30
C THR A 131 6.98 21.36 6.82
N ILE A 132 6.34 20.58 5.94
CA ILE A 132 6.69 20.49 4.52
C ILE A 132 5.53 21.06 3.69
N TYR A 133 5.80 22.09 2.92
CA TYR A 133 4.87 22.76 2.01
C TYR A 133 5.46 22.84 0.61
N ILE A 134 4.63 22.68 -0.42
CA ILE A 134 5.02 22.89 -1.82
C ILE A 134 4.38 24.18 -2.31
N SER A 135 5.19 25.21 -2.54
CA SER A 135 4.73 26.45 -3.13
C SER A 135 5.13 26.49 -4.59
N HIS A 136 4.17 26.24 -5.49
CA HIS A 136 4.36 26.35 -6.93
C HIS A 136 3.00 26.48 -7.63
N HIS A 137 2.83 27.40 -8.58
CA HIS A 137 1.54 27.72 -9.23
C HIS A 137 0.91 26.55 -9.99
N ARG A 138 1.68 25.53 -10.39
CA ARG A 138 1.21 24.30 -11.02
C ARG A 138 1.12 23.10 -10.08
N HIS A 139 1.23 23.32 -8.78
CA HIS A 139 0.96 22.32 -7.75
C HIS A 139 -0.28 22.64 -6.96
N LYS A 140 -1.17 21.64 -6.78
CA LYS A 140 -2.37 21.79 -5.95
C LYS A 140 -2.38 20.79 -4.81
N GLU A 141 -2.45 21.29 -3.59
CA GLU A 141 -2.70 20.47 -2.41
C GLU A 141 -4.20 20.40 -2.12
N PHE A 142 -4.72 19.17 -2.00
CA PHE A 142 -6.14 18.94 -1.73
C PHE A 142 -6.46 18.73 -0.25
N GLY A 143 -5.42 18.60 0.61
CA GLY A 143 -5.63 18.21 1.99
C GLY A 143 -6.22 16.80 2.11
N PHE A 144 -6.96 16.55 3.20
CA PHE A 144 -7.69 15.30 3.36
C PHE A 144 -9.02 15.38 2.61
N ILE A 145 -9.17 14.51 1.63
CA ILE A 145 -10.41 14.34 0.86
C ILE A 145 -10.88 12.89 0.97
N ASN A 146 -12.16 12.64 0.66
CA ASN A 146 -12.71 11.29 0.70
C ASN A 146 -12.05 10.35 -0.31
N HIS A 147 -12.13 9.04 -0.03
CA HIS A 147 -11.46 8.01 -0.83
C HIS A 147 -11.89 8.03 -2.31
N LYS A 148 -13.20 8.24 -2.60
CA LYS A 148 -13.71 8.30 -3.99
C LYS A 148 -13.08 9.46 -4.77
N ALA A 149 -12.95 10.63 -4.17
CA ALA A 149 -12.30 11.79 -4.79
C ALA A 149 -10.79 11.53 -5.01
N THR A 150 -10.10 10.92 -4.04
CA THR A 150 -8.70 10.50 -4.19
C THR A 150 -8.53 9.54 -5.37
N LEU A 151 -9.40 8.55 -5.47
CA LEU A 151 -9.38 7.59 -6.57
C LEU A 151 -9.63 8.24 -7.95
N ASN A 152 -10.48 9.28 -8.01
CA ASN A 152 -10.71 10.04 -9.24
C ASN A 152 -9.46 10.83 -9.66
N LEU A 153 -8.71 11.41 -8.72
CA LEU A 153 -7.44 12.07 -9.02
C LEU A 153 -6.40 11.07 -9.55
N LEU A 154 -6.31 9.87 -8.97
CA LEU A 154 -5.46 8.79 -9.49
C LEU A 154 -5.90 8.35 -10.90
N ASN A 155 -7.21 8.26 -11.17
CA ASN A 155 -7.72 7.93 -12.50
C ASN A 155 -7.25 8.91 -13.57
N THR A 156 -7.15 10.19 -13.25
CA THR A 156 -6.82 11.26 -14.22
C THR A 156 -5.34 11.60 -14.26
N SER A 157 -4.53 11.20 -13.29
CA SER A 157 -3.09 11.48 -13.25
C SER A 157 -2.28 10.48 -14.08
N GLU A 158 -1.25 10.95 -14.79
CA GLU A 158 -0.37 10.09 -15.60
C GLU A 158 0.68 9.37 -14.76
N ILE A 159 1.25 10.04 -13.75
CA ILE A 159 2.35 9.50 -12.92
C ILE A 159 1.94 9.58 -11.47
N ALA A 160 2.21 8.53 -10.70
CA ALA A 160 2.08 8.53 -9.24
C ALA A 160 3.42 8.21 -8.59
N VAL A 161 3.77 8.92 -7.50
CA VAL A 161 5.02 8.73 -6.77
C VAL A 161 4.70 8.34 -5.33
N VAL A 162 5.23 7.19 -4.88
CA VAL A 162 5.04 6.63 -3.54
C VAL A 162 6.42 6.38 -2.90
N PRO A 163 7.12 7.43 -2.46
CA PRO A 163 8.52 7.38 -2.04
C PRO A 163 8.66 7.15 -0.53
N SER A 164 7.87 6.25 0.04
CA SER A 164 7.85 6.00 1.48
C SER A 164 9.23 5.59 2.01
N ARG A 165 9.69 6.24 3.09
CA ARG A 165 10.84 5.80 3.89
C ARG A 165 10.43 4.72 4.88
N TRP A 166 9.16 4.71 5.26
CA TRP A 166 8.62 3.66 6.11
C TRP A 166 8.50 2.36 5.33
N ASP A 167 8.82 1.25 5.98
CA ASP A 167 8.53 -0.08 5.47
C ASP A 167 7.01 -0.30 5.51
N GLU A 168 6.37 -0.04 4.37
CA GLU A 168 4.93 -0.19 4.25
C GLU A 168 4.52 -1.65 4.48
N PRO A 169 3.54 -1.94 5.31
CA PRO A 169 3.03 -3.31 5.44
C PRO A 169 2.53 -3.89 4.12
N PHE A 170 1.97 -3.05 3.24
CA PHE A 170 1.58 -3.41 1.88
C PHE A 170 1.72 -2.22 0.91
N GLY A 171 1.08 -1.07 1.21
CA GLY A 171 1.13 0.12 0.34
C GLY A 171 -0.07 0.22 -0.61
N ARG A 172 -1.28 0.33 -0.07
CA ARG A 172 -2.53 0.44 -0.84
C ARG A 172 -2.48 1.53 -1.92
N THR A 173 -1.85 2.66 -1.64
CA THR A 173 -1.73 3.77 -2.60
C THR A 173 -1.05 3.33 -3.89
N ALA A 174 0.01 2.53 -3.83
CA ALA A 174 0.70 2.03 -5.03
C ALA A 174 -0.18 1.09 -5.84
N LEU A 175 -0.92 0.18 -5.18
CA LEU A 175 -1.89 -0.69 -5.84
C LEU A 175 -3.00 0.12 -6.51
N GLU A 176 -3.59 1.08 -5.81
CA GLU A 176 -4.66 1.94 -6.30
C GLU A 176 -4.20 2.80 -7.49
N ALA A 177 -3.00 3.36 -7.43
CA ALA A 177 -2.41 4.14 -8.51
C ALA A 177 -2.17 3.30 -9.77
N SER A 178 -1.51 2.15 -9.62
CA SER A 178 -1.20 1.25 -10.72
C SER A 178 -2.47 0.71 -11.39
N SER A 179 -3.43 0.23 -10.60
CA SER A 179 -4.72 -0.30 -11.10
C SER A 179 -5.54 0.74 -11.86
N ARG A 180 -5.35 2.03 -11.56
CA ARG A 180 -5.98 3.16 -12.25
C ARG A 180 -5.15 3.69 -13.41
N GLY A 181 -4.04 3.02 -13.71
CA GLY A 181 -3.19 3.33 -14.84
C GLY A 181 -2.36 4.59 -14.63
N CYS A 182 -1.90 4.88 -13.43
CA CYS A 182 -0.74 5.72 -13.25
C CYS A 182 0.52 4.93 -13.59
N ALA A 183 1.48 5.55 -14.28
CA ALA A 183 2.85 5.05 -14.28
C ALA A 183 3.42 5.29 -12.88
N THR A 184 3.50 4.23 -12.09
CA THR A 184 3.76 4.33 -10.65
C THR A 184 5.26 4.20 -10.38
N ILE A 185 5.80 5.08 -9.54
CA ILE A 185 7.17 5.03 -9.02
C ILE A 185 7.06 4.74 -7.52
N ILE A 186 7.76 3.70 -7.03
CA ILE A 186 7.70 3.26 -5.63
C ILE A 186 9.11 3.17 -5.02
N SER A 187 9.21 3.39 -3.73
CA SER A 187 10.40 2.99 -2.98
C SER A 187 10.46 1.46 -2.86
N ASN A 188 11.67 0.92 -2.73
CA ASN A 188 11.87 -0.52 -2.59
C ASN A 188 11.82 -0.93 -1.10
N ARG A 189 10.69 -0.67 -0.41
CA ARG A 189 10.56 -0.83 1.04
C ARG A 189 9.33 -1.62 1.45
N GLY A 190 9.53 -2.56 2.38
CA GLY A 190 8.44 -3.34 2.96
C GLY A 190 7.62 -4.09 1.92
N GLY A 191 6.33 -4.16 2.15
CA GLY A 191 5.34 -4.80 1.27
C GLY A 191 5.01 -4.02 0.00
N LEU A 192 5.58 -2.82 -0.24
CA LEU A 192 5.37 -2.08 -1.49
C LEU A 192 5.71 -2.89 -2.73
N ASN A 193 6.74 -3.75 -2.63
CA ASN A 193 7.15 -4.63 -3.72
C ASN A 193 6.12 -5.68 -4.13
N GLU A 194 5.14 -5.91 -3.27
CA GLU A 194 4.09 -6.91 -3.51
C GLU A 194 2.83 -6.31 -4.14
N THR A 195 2.74 -4.98 -4.24
CA THR A 195 1.54 -4.27 -4.70
C THR A 195 1.30 -4.41 -6.20
N THR A 196 2.34 -4.28 -7.00
CA THR A 196 2.28 -4.34 -8.45
C THR A 196 3.64 -4.70 -9.06
N ASP A 197 3.61 -5.47 -10.13
CA ASP A 197 4.82 -5.77 -10.93
C ASP A 197 5.07 -4.69 -12.00
N ASN A 198 4.13 -3.74 -12.17
CA ASN A 198 4.14 -2.70 -13.19
C ASN A 198 4.45 -1.32 -12.60
N ALA A 199 5.48 -1.23 -11.78
CA ALA A 199 5.98 0.01 -11.22
C ALA A 199 7.48 0.16 -11.43
N VAL A 200 7.95 1.41 -11.47
CA VAL A 200 9.38 1.73 -11.39
C VAL A 200 9.79 1.66 -9.92
N LYS A 201 10.70 0.75 -9.59
CA LYS A 201 11.27 0.62 -8.25
C LYS A 201 12.52 1.48 -8.15
N LEU A 202 12.53 2.42 -7.21
CA LEU A 202 13.70 3.27 -6.95
C LEU A 202 14.85 2.40 -6.41
N LYS A 203 16.01 2.49 -7.06
CA LYS A 203 17.25 1.84 -6.58
C LYS A 203 17.80 2.54 -5.34
N LYS A 204 17.71 3.87 -5.30
CA LYS A 204 18.07 4.71 -4.18
C LYS A 204 16.91 5.64 -3.84
N LEU A 205 16.64 5.81 -2.55
CA LEU A 205 15.53 6.64 -2.09
C LEU A 205 16.05 8.05 -1.74
N ASP A 206 16.14 8.86 -2.75
CA ASP A 206 16.48 10.29 -2.65
C ASP A 206 15.70 11.11 -3.69
N SER A 207 15.71 12.42 -3.55
CA SER A 207 14.99 13.35 -4.43
C SER A 207 15.52 13.34 -5.86
N ASN A 208 16.83 13.15 -6.05
CA ASN A 208 17.42 13.08 -7.38
C ASN A 208 16.99 11.82 -8.15
N SER A 209 16.95 10.67 -7.48
CA SER A 209 16.44 9.42 -8.07
C SER A 209 14.97 9.54 -8.49
N ILE A 210 14.14 10.17 -7.66
CA ILE A 210 12.73 10.46 -7.99
C ILE A 210 12.66 11.39 -9.22
N TYR A 211 13.41 12.50 -9.22
CA TYR A 211 13.47 13.43 -10.33
C TYR A 211 13.84 12.71 -11.64
N LEU A 212 14.92 11.92 -11.63
CA LEU A 212 15.40 11.22 -12.81
C LEU A 212 14.37 10.22 -13.36
N GLU A 213 13.71 9.44 -12.51
CA GLU A 213 12.71 8.48 -12.97
C GLU A 213 11.42 9.16 -13.45
N VAL A 214 10.97 10.24 -12.81
CA VAL A 214 9.84 11.04 -13.32
C VAL A 214 10.20 11.66 -14.67
N LYS A 215 11.38 12.26 -14.81
CA LYS A 215 11.88 12.83 -16.06
C LYS A 215 11.93 11.81 -17.20
N LYS A 216 12.44 10.59 -16.94
CA LYS A 216 12.41 9.48 -17.91
C LYS A 216 10.99 9.16 -18.37
N LEU A 217 10.05 9.06 -17.43
CA LEU A 217 8.65 8.78 -17.77
C LEU A 217 7.97 9.93 -18.53
N ILE A 218 8.37 11.18 -18.30
CA ILE A 218 7.88 12.33 -19.07
C ILE A 218 8.43 12.29 -20.49
N LYS A 219 9.72 12.06 -20.67
CA LYS A 219 10.41 12.06 -21.98
C LYS A 219 10.13 10.80 -22.81
N ASP A 220 9.77 9.69 -22.18
CA ASP A 220 9.41 8.43 -22.85
C ASP A 220 7.91 8.10 -22.66
N PRO A 221 7.04 8.65 -23.54
CA PRO A 221 5.62 8.38 -23.48
C PRO A 221 5.26 6.92 -23.79
N ILE A 222 6.10 6.18 -24.52
CA ILE A 222 5.88 4.77 -24.84
C ILE A 222 6.03 3.95 -23.56
N LYS A 223 7.15 4.09 -22.86
CA LYS A 223 7.40 3.44 -21.58
C LYS A 223 6.31 3.79 -20.56
N ARG A 224 5.96 5.07 -20.44
CA ARG A 224 4.91 5.54 -19.54
C ARG A 224 3.57 4.87 -19.84
N LYS A 225 3.12 4.87 -21.10
CA LYS A 225 1.85 4.25 -21.53
C LYS A 225 1.86 2.73 -21.33
N ASN A 226 3.01 2.07 -21.52
CA ASN A 226 3.14 0.64 -21.25
C ASN A 226 2.94 0.32 -19.77
N LEU A 227 3.57 1.06 -18.85
CA LEU A 227 3.35 0.91 -17.40
C LEU A 227 1.88 1.14 -17.05
N GLN A 228 1.26 2.19 -17.57
CA GLN A 228 -0.15 2.54 -17.37
C GLN A 228 -1.10 1.42 -17.83
N ARG A 229 -0.88 0.91 -19.04
CA ARG A 229 -1.68 -0.16 -19.63
C ARG A 229 -1.52 -1.47 -18.85
N ASN A 230 -0.28 -1.86 -18.57
CA ASN A 230 0.02 -3.10 -17.87
C ASN A 230 -0.45 -3.07 -16.42
N GLY A 231 -0.33 -1.94 -15.71
CA GLY A 231 -0.87 -1.75 -14.37
C GLY A 231 -2.38 -1.98 -14.29
N ARG A 232 -3.14 -1.53 -15.32
CA ARG A 232 -4.58 -1.78 -15.40
C ARG A 232 -4.93 -3.20 -15.86
N LYS A 233 -4.20 -3.73 -16.82
CA LYS A 233 -4.48 -5.07 -17.38
C LYS A 233 -4.13 -6.18 -16.40
N ASN A 234 -2.98 -6.06 -15.78
CA ASN A 234 -2.38 -7.09 -14.94
C ASN A 234 -2.48 -6.70 -13.44
N ILE A 235 -3.71 -6.42 -12.98
CA ILE A 235 -3.96 -6.13 -11.56
C ILE A 235 -3.71 -7.40 -10.77
N LYS A 236 -2.71 -7.37 -9.90
CA LYS A 236 -2.26 -8.50 -9.10
C LYS A 236 -3.28 -8.92 -8.03
N HIS A 237 -3.99 -7.94 -7.48
CA HIS A 237 -4.89 -8.12 -6.34
C HIS A 237 -6.29 -7.57 -6.66
N LEU A 238 -7.16 -8.45 -7.17
CA LEU A 238 -8.56 -8.13 -7.46
C LEU A 238 -9.47 -8.50 -6.30
N ILE A 239 -10.48 -7.65 -6.04
CA ILE A 239 -11.39 -7.81 -4.90
C ILE A 239 -12.11 -9.16 -4.92
N ASN A 240 -12.61 -9.60 -6.07
CA ASN A 240 -13.36 -10.85 -6.20
C ASN A 240 -12.52 -12.09 -5.84
N VAL A 241 -11.21 -12.05 -6.06
CA VAL A 241 -10.31 -13.15 -5.73
C VAL A 241 -10.06 -13.20 -4.22
N ASN A 242 -9.72 -12.06 -3.64
CA ASN A 242 -9.37 -12.00 -2.22
C ASN A 242 -10.59 -12.17 -1.30
N THR A 243 -11.77 -11.72 -1.72
CA THR A 243 -13.01 -11.95 -0.97
C THR A 243 -13.35 -13.45 -0.91
N LYS A 244 -13.26 -14.14 -2.05
CA LYS A 244 -13.48 -15.61 -2.09
C LYS A 244 -12.49 -16.34 -1.18
N LEU A 245 -11.22 -15.93 -1.18
CA LEU A 245 -10.21 -16.54 -0.32
C LEU A 245 -10.53 -16.34 1.17
N ILE A 246 -10.99 -15.15 1.57
CA ILE A 246 -11.41 -14.89 2.96
C ILE A 246 -12.61 -15.76 3.33
N ASP A 247 -13.59 -15.89 2.43
CA ASP A 247 -14.75 -16.73 2.66
C ASP A 247 -14.37 -18.20 2.81
N GLN A 248 -13.49 -18.72 1.95
CA GLN A 248 -12.94 -20.08 2.07
C GLN A 248 -12.20 -20.30 3.40
N ILE A 249 -11.36 -19.36 3.80
CA ILE A 249 -10.66 -19.43 5.11
C ILE A 249 -11.68 -19.50 6.25
N ARG A 250 -12.71 -18.66 6.19
CA ARG A 250 -13.77 -18.65 7.20
C ARG A 250 -14.54 -19.98 7.24
N GLU A 251 -14.94 -20.50 6.09
CA GLU A 251 -15.67 -21.76 5.98
C GLU A 251 -14.84 -22.95 6.48
N ASN A 252 -13.54 -22.98 6.17
CA ASN A 252 -12.63 -24.02 6.68
C ASN A 252 -12.45 -23.95 8.20
N CYS A 253 -12.45 -22.74 8.79
CA CYS A 253 -12.37 -22.60 10.24
C CYS A 253 -13.73 -22.82 10.95
N TYR A 254 -14.83 -22.50 10.27
CA TYR A 254 -16.19 -22.56 10.80
C TYR A 254 -17.12 -23.23 9.78
N PRO A 255 -17.02 -24.54 9.56
CA PRO A 255 -17.93 -25.23 8.65
C PRO A 255 -19.37 -24.96 9.11
N ARG A 256 -20.20 -24.51 8.19
CA ARG A 256 -21.63 -24.38 8.47
C ARG A 256 -22.14 -25.78 8.77
N PHE A 257 -22.71 -25.97 9.94
CA PHE A 257 -23.51 -27.17 10.17
C PHE A 257 -24.60 -27.15 9.11
N SER A 258 -24.59 -28.11 8.19
CA SER A 258 -25.75 -28.41 7.36
C SER A 258 -26.88 -28.73 8.33
N ILE A 259 -27.83 -27.83 8.44
CA ILE A 259 -29.11 -28.14 9.07
C ILE A 259 -29.76 -29.15 8.11
N ASN A 260 -29.67 -30.45 8.47
CA ASN A 260 -30.46 -31.51 7.84
C ASN A 260 -31.91 -31.30 8.20
#